data_43d0fbeadeb8738919b8242594dc1222
#
_entry.id   43d0fbeadeb8738919b8242594dc1222
#
_cell.length_a   1.000
_cell.length_b   1.000
_cell.length_c   1.000
_cell.angle_alpha   90.00
_cell.angle_beta   90.00
_cell.angle_gamma   90.00
#
_symmetry.space_group_name_H-M   'P 1'
#
loop_
_entity.id
_entity.type
_entity.pdbx_description
1 polymer ?
#
loop_
_entity_poly.entity_id
_entity_poly.type
_entity_poly.pdbx_seq_one_letter_code
_entity_poly.pdbx_strand_id
1 'polypeptide(L)'
;MTINAEFIASFLYSVIRITTPLLFGAMGALICKQGGVLHIAFEACMLFAAFFGMAASAFTQSLWVGLLAGMVGGVLLMLALGYFTYKLNANITLTGIALNTLASGGTVFLMYLMCGEKGASTSLPSLVFPNIDIPLIKDIPLVGQVLSGHNILTYVAFI
;
A
#
# COMPACT_ATOMS: atom_id res chain seq x y z
N MET A 1 31.46 -4.08 11.53
CA MET A 1 30.18 -4.63 11.03
C MET A 1 30.52 -5.47 9.79
N THR A 2 30.58 -6.77 9.94
CA THR A 2 30.95 -7.68 8.81
C THR A 2 29.73 -7.80 7.91
N ILE A 3 29.86 -7.39 6.66
CA ILE A 3 28.82 -7.56 5.64
C ILE A 3 28.83 -9.06 5.27
N ASN A 4 27.99 -9.82 5.92
CA ASN A 4 27.82 -11.24 5.64
C ASN A 4 26.79 -11.39 4.52
N ALA A 5 26.89 -12.48 3.75
CA ALA A 5 25.95 -12.81 2.67
C ALA A 5 24.49 -12.83 3.16
N GLU A 6 24.24 -13.24 4.40
CA GLU A 6 22.92 -13.22 5.05
C GLU A 6 22.38 -11.79 5.25
N PHE A 7 23.26 -10.83 5.58
CA PHE A 7 22.85 -9.43 5.70
C PHE A 7 22.41 -8.86 4.36
N ILE A 8 23.14 -9.18 3.28
CA ILE A 8 22.79 -8.75 1.92
C ILE A 8 21.45 -9.37 1.50
N ALA A 9 21.23 -10.66 1.77
CA ALA A 9 19.97 -11.34 1.46
C ALA A 9 18.78 -10.72 2.19
N SER A 10 18.91 -10.48 3.50
CA SER A 10 17.86 -9.81 4.30
C SER A 10 17.57 -8.38 3.85
N PHE A 11 18.61 -7.66 3.45
CA PHE A 11 18.47 -6.31 2.89
C PHE A 11 17.69 -6.33 1.58
N LEU A 12 18.07 -7.21 0.63
CA LEU A 12 17.38 -7.35 -0.66
C LEU A 12 15.93 -7.82 -0.49
N TYR A 13 15.67 -8.75 0.43
CA TYR A 13 14.32 -9.17 0.78
C TYR A 13 13.45 -7.98 1.23
N SER A 14 14.00 -7.13 2.11
CA SER A 14 13.32 -5.94 2.60
C SER A 14 13.08 -4.92 1.50
N VAL A 15 14.01 -4.74 0.57
CA VAL A 15 13.86 -3.87 -0.61
C VAL A 15 12.69 -4.33 -1.47
N ILE A 16 12.59 -5.61 -1.81
CA ILE A 16 11.49 -6.16 -2.62
C ILE A 16 10.15 -5.91 -1.91
N ARG A 17 10.08 -6.17 -0.62
CA ARG A 17 8.86 -5.97 0.18
C ARG A 17 8.38 -4.53 0.18
N ILE A 18 9.30 -3.56 0.36
CA ILE A 18 8.95 -2.13 0.39
C ILE A 18 8.63 -1.61 -1.00
N THR A 19 9.27 -2.14 -2.05
CA THR A 19 9.05 -1.72 -3.44
C THR A 19 7.67 -2.15 -3.96
N THR A 20 7.10 -3.25 -3.47
CA THR A 20 5.81 -3.79 -3.94
C THR A 20 4.68 -2.75 -3.96
N PRO A 21 4.34 -2.05 -2.86
CA PRO A 21 3.26 -1.05 -2.90
C PRO A 21 3.59 0.13 -3.81
N LEU A 22 4.88 0.49 -3.94
CA LEU A 22 5.32 1.56 -4.84
C LEU A 22 5.11 1.17 -6.31
N LEU A 23 5.35 -0.09 -6.67
CA LEU A 23 5.08 -0.59 -8.02
C LEU A 23 3.59 -0.50 -8.38
N PHE A 24 2.69 -0.94 -7.49
CA PHE A 24 1.26 -0.80 -7.72
C PHE A 24 0.85 0.67 -7.87
N GLY A 25 1.39 1.56 -7.04
CA GLY A 25 1.17 3.00 -7.15
C GLY A 25 1.66 3.57 -8.49
N ALA A 26 2.86 3.16 -8.92
CA ALA A 26 3.43 3.60 -10.20
C ALA A 26 2.63 3.11 -11.41
N MET A 27 2.16 1.86 -11.38
CA MET A 27 1.29 1.31 -12.45
C MET A 27 -0.04 2.07 -12.51
N GLY A 28 -0.66 2.36 -11.36
CA GLY A 28 -1.84 3.20 -11.27
C GLY A 28 -1.60 4.61 -11.85
N ALA A 29 -0.45 5.21 -11.54
CA ALA A 29 -0.05 6.50 -12.08
C ALA A 29 0.10 6.49 -13.61
N LEU A 30 0.67 5.42 -14.16
CA LEU A 30 0.82 5.25 -15.61
C LEU A 30 -0.53 5.19 -16.31
N ILE A 31 -1.48 4.43 -15.77
CA ILE A 31 -2.85 4.31 -16.30
C ILE A 31 -3.55 5.68 -16.26
N CYS A 32 -3.48 6.39 -15.14
CA CYS A 32 -4.05 7.74 -15.03
C CYS A 32 -3.43 8.72 -16.01
N LYS A 33 -2.11 8.68 -16.21
CA LYS A 33 -1.41 9.51 -17.20
C LYS A 33 -1.86 9.20 -18.62
N GLN A 34 -2.07 7.94 -18.99
CA GLN A 34 -2.60 7.56 -20.29
C GLN A 34 -4.04 8.05 -20.50
N GLY A 35 -4.84 8.11 -19.43
CA GLY A 35 -6.16 8.74 -19.41
C GLY A 35 -6.16 10.26 -19.47
N GLY A 36 -4.99 10.89 -19.57
CA GLY A 36 -4.86 12.36 -19.65
C GLY A 36 -4.95 13.08 -18.29
N VAL A 37 -5.02 12.35 -17.18
CA VAL A 37 -5.12 12.92 -15.84
C VAL A 37 -3.81 12.72 -15.08
N LEU A 38 -3.04 13.80 -14.95
CA LEU A 38 -1.81 13.81 -14.16
C LEU A 38 -2.08 14.45 -12.79
N HIS A 39 -1.98 13.68 -11.73
CA HIS A 39 -2.18 14.18 -10.35
C HIS A 39 -1.10 13.63 -9.39
N ILE A 40 -0.96 14.28 -8.23
CA ILE A 40 0.06 13.96 -7.22
C ILE A 40 -0.55 13.18 -6.02
N ALA A 41 -1.86 12.92 -6.03
CA ALA A 41 -2.60 12.34 -4.91
C ALA A 41 -2.42 10.81 -4.71
N PHE A 42 -1.36 10.20 -5.26
CA PHE A 42 -1.14 8.75 -5.12
C PHE A 42 -0.79 8.33 -3.69
N GLU A 43 -0.04 9.17 -2.97
CA GLU A 43 0.27 8.94 -1.57
C GLU A 43 -1.00 8.87 -0.72
N ALA A 44 -1.91 9.82 -0.90
CA ALA A 44 -3.20 9.81 -0.25
C ALA A 44 -4.00 8.55 -0.58
N CYS A 45 -4.01 8.13 -1.85
CA CYS A 45 -4.70 6.93 -2.30
C CYS A 45 -4.16 5.68 -1.60
N MET A 46 -2.84 5.53 -1.51
CA MET A 46 -2.20 4.41 -0.83
C MET A 46 -2.50 4.40 0.68
N LEU A 47 -2.44 5.56 1.34
CA LEU A 47 -2.74 5.69 2.78
C LEU A 47 -4.20 5.36 3.09
N PHE A 48 -5.15 5.87 2.29
CA PHE A 48 -6.57 5.56 2.46
C PHE A 48 -6.85 4.09 2.19
N ALA A 49 -6.32 3.53 1.10
CA ALA A 49 -6.48 2.11 0.80
C ALA A 49 -5.91 1.22 1.92
N ALA A 50 -4.75 1.55 2.45
CA ALA A 50 -4.14 0.82 3.56
C ALA A 50 -4.96 0.93 4.83
N PHE A 51 -5.45 2.14 5.18
CA PHE A 51 -6.26 2.36 6.38
C PHE A 51 -7.59 1.59 6.31
N PHE A 52 -8.36 1.75 5.22
CA PHE A 52 -9.65 1.07 5.06
C PHE A 52 -9.48 -0.45 4.95
N GLY A 53 -8.44 -0.91 4.26
CA GLY A 53 -8.12 -2.32 4.15
C GLY A 53 -7.78 -2.95 5.51
N MET A 54 -6.93 -2.30 6.29
CA MET A 54 -6.57 -2.73 7.63
C MET A 54 -7.79 -2.72 8.56
N ALA A 55 -8.55 -1.61 8.62
CA ALA A 55 -9.71 -1.50 9.48
C ALA A 55 -10.77 -2.56 9.15
N ALA A 56 -11.15 -2.73 7.88
CA ALA A 56 -12.13 -3.72 7.48
C ALA A 56 -11.65 -5.15 7.76
N SER A 57 -10.37 -5.46 7.50
CA SER A 57 -9.80 -6.76 7.80
C SER A 57 -9.79 -7.07 9.30
N ALA A 58 -9.51 -6.07 10.15
CA ALA A 58 -9.51 -6.23 11.60
C ALA A 58 -10.92 -6.51 12.16
N PHE A 59 -11.94 -5.82 11.65
CA PHE A 59 -13.32 -6.01 12.12
C PHE A 59 -13.99 -7.28 11.58
N THR A 60 -13.75 -7.60 10.32
CA THR A 60 -14.43 -8.73 9.66
C THR A 60 -13.65 -10.04 9.73
N GLN A 61 -12.37 -9.99 10.15
CA GLN A 61 -11.45 -11.13 10.14
C GLN A 61 -11.44 -11.85 8.78
N SER A 62 -11.56 -11.07 7.69
CA SER A 62 -11.56 -11.55 6.31
C SER A 62 -10.61 -10.75 5.44
N LEU A 63 -9.67 -11.44 4.79
CA LEU A 63 -8.72 -10.83 3.86
C LEU A 63 -9.39 -10.22 2.64
N TRP A 64 -10.41 -10.88 2.11
CA TRP A 64 -11.12 -10.43 0.91
C TRP A 64 -11.91 -9.15 1.17
N VAL A 65 -12.56 -9.07 2.33
CA VAL A 65 -13.27 -7.84 2.73
C VAL A 65 -12.29 -6.70 2.94
N GLY A 66 -11.13 -6.96 3.55
CA GLY A 66 -10.07 -5.98 3.69
C GLY A 66 -9.57 -5.45 2.33
N LEU A 67 -9.33 -6.35 1.37
CA LEU A 67 -8.90 -5.97 0.02
C LEU A 67 -9.95 -5.09 -0.67
N LEU A 68 -11.22 -5.51 -0.67
CA LEU A 68 -12.32 -4.74 -1.28
C LEU A 68 -12.50 -3.37 -0.61
N ALA A 69 -12.44 -3.32 0.72
CA ALA A 69 -12.54 -2.05 1.45
C ALA A 69 -11.39 -1.10 1.12
N GLY A 70 -10.17 -1.63 0.98
CA GLY A 70 -9.02 -0.84 0.52
C GLY A 70 -9.22 -0.27 -0.88
N MET A 71 -9.73 -1.07 -1.83
CA MET A 71 -10.08 -0.60 -3.17
C MET A 71 -11.13 0.50 -3.13
N VAL A 72 -12.21 0.31 -2.36
CA VAL A 72 -13.26 1.32 -2.19
C VAL A 72 -12.71 2.60 -1.58
N GLY A 73 -11.85 2.52 -0.56
CA GLY A 73 -11.21 3.67 0.05
C GLY A 73 -10.38 4.49 -0.94
N GLY A 74 -9.60 3.82 -1.78
CA GLY A 74 -8.84 4.45 -2.86
C GLY A 74 -9.74 5.14 -3.90
N VAL A 75 -10.82 4.45 -4.33
CA VAL A 75 -11.80 5.00 -5.28
C VAL A 75 -12.50 6.23 -4.72
N LEU A 76 -12.93 6.20 -3.44
CA LEU A 76 -13.58 7.35 -2.79
C LEU A 76 -12.68 8.60 -2.78
N LEU A 77 -11.39 8.42 -2.50
CA LEU A 77 -10.44 9.52 -2.52
C LEU A 77 -10.24 10.08 -3.94
N MET A 78 -10.17 9.21 -4.95
CA MET A 78 -10.05 9.64 -6.34
C MET A 78 -11.33 10.33 -6.84
N LEU A 79 -12.51 9.90 -6.39
CA LEU A 79 -13.76 10.59 -6.66
C LEU A 79 -13.78 11.99 -6.01
N ALA A 80 -13.25 12.13 -4.81
CA ALA A 80 -13.09 13.45 -4.18
C ALA A 80 -12.16 14.36 -5.00
N LEU A 81 -11.00 13.85 -5.43
CA LEU A 81 -10.09 14.59 -6.32
C LEU A 81 -10.80 15.05 -7.59
N GLY A 82 -11.52 14.14 -8.25
CA GLY A 82 -12.29 14.44 -9.46
C GLY A 82 -13.39 15.48 -9.22
N TYR A 83 -14.13 15.36 -8.12
CA TYR A 83 -15.16 16.31 -7.76
C TYR A 83 -14.61 17.73 -7.58
N PHE A 84 -13.52 17.89 -6.82
CA PHE A 84 -12.90 19.20 -6.61
C PHE A 84 -12.34 19.76 -7.91
N THR A 85 -11.72 18.92 -8.73
CA THR A 85 -11.07 19.38 -9.98
C THR A 85 -12.09 19.72 -11.05
N TYR A 86 -13.08 18.84 -11.31
CA TYR A 86 -14.01 19.01 -12.44
C TYR A 86 -15.27 19.80 -12.07
N LYS A 87 -15.80 19.63 -10.85
CA LYS A 87 -17.00 20.33 -10.42
C LYS A 87 -16.74 21.72 -9.87
N LEU A 88 -15.67 21.87 -9.09
CA LEU A 88 -15.32 23.13 -8.44
C LEU A 88 -14.21 23.89 -9.18
N ASN A 89 -13.74 23.40 -10.34
CA ASN A 89 -12.66 24.00 -11.14
C ASN A 89 -11.37 24.27 -10.34
N ALA A 90 -11.10 23.45 -9.32
CA ALA A 90 -9.89 23.57 -8.51
C ALA A 90 -8.66 23.08 -9.29
N ASN A 91 -7.50 23.66 -9.01
CA ASN A 91 -6.25 23.18 -9.57
C ASN A 91 -5.93 21.78 -9.09
N ILE A 92 -5.76 20.82 -10.03
CA ILE A 92 -5.55 19.39 -9.74
C ILE A 92 -4.32 19.14 -8.87
N THR A 93 -3.24 19.90 -9.08
CA THR A 93 -2.00 19.76 -8.31
C THR A 93 -2.20 20.23 -6.87
N LEU A 94 -2.83 21.38 -6.65
CA LEU A 94 -3.12 21.90 -5.31
C LEU A 94 -4.10 20.99 -4.57
N THR A 95 -5.13 20.49 -5.24
CA THR A 95 -6.07 19.54 -4.67
C THR A 95 -5.36 18.22 -4.29
N GLY A 96 -4.44 17.75 -5.12
CA GLY A 96 -3.65 16.55 -4.83
C GLY A 96 -2.78 16.71 -3.59
N ILE A 97 -2.10 17.85 -3.43
CA ILE A 97 -1.29 18.15 -2.24
C ILE A 97 -2.17 18.24 -0.99
N ALA A 98 -3.32 18.92 -1.09
CA ALA A 98 -4.27 19.04 0.02
C ALA A 98 -4.79 17.66 0.46
N LEU A 99 -5.12 16.78 -0.49
CA LEU A 99 -5.56 15.42 -0.20
C LEU A 99 -4.44 14.56 0.42
N ASN A 100 -3.19 14.72 -0.01
CA ASN A 100 -2.05 14.03 0.61
C ASN A 100 -1.89 14.45 2.07
N THR A 101 -1.97 15.75 2.36
CA THR A 101 -1.90 16.28 3.72
C THR A 101 -3.08 15.80 4.57
N LEU A 102 -4.30 15.81 4.01
CA LEU A 102 -5.49 15.29 4.67
C LEU A 102 -5.36 13.80 4.97
N ALA A 103 -4.87 13.01 4.02
CA ALA A 103 -4.70 11.59 4.17
C ALA A 103 -3.67 11.25 5.25
N SER A 104 -2.50 11.90 5.23
CA SER A 104 -1.44 11.64 6.20
C SER A 104 -1.86 11.99 7.63
N GLY A 105 -2.46 13.15 7.84
CA GLY A 105 -2.98 13.54 9.15
C GLY A 105 -4.26 12.78 9.55
N GLY A 106 -5.19 12.64 8.61
CA GLY A 106 -6.49 12.02 8.84
C GLY A 106 -6.40 10.53 9.17
N THR A 107 -5.59 9.77 8.44
CA THR A 107 -5.42 8.33 8.72
C THR A 107 -4.75 8.09 10.08
N VAL A 108 -3.75 8.88 10.46
CA VAL A 108 -3.11 8.80 11.78
C VAL A 108 -4.11 9.17 12.89
N PHE A 109 -4.92 10.20 12.69
CA PHE A 109 -5.94 10.59 13.64
C PHE A 109 -7.02 9.51 13.81
N LEU A 110 -7.54 8.96 12.71
CA LEU A 110 -8.52 7.90 12.74
C LEU A 110 -7.95 6.62 13.38
N MET A 111 -6.69 6.30 13.10
CA MET A 111 -6.01 5.17 13.73
C MET A 111 -5.88 5.38 15.25
N TYR A 112 -5.55 6.60 15.67
CA TYR A 112 -5.52 6.92 17.10
C TYR A 112 -6.90 6.76 17.78
N LEU A 113 -7.99 7.16 17.13
CA LEU A 113 -9.34 6.96 17.66
C LEU A 113 -9.72 5.47 17.77
N MET A 114 -9.24 4.62 16.86
CA MET A 114 -9.56 3.20 16.83
C MET A 114 -8.68 2.36 17.76
N CYS A 115 -7.38 2.67 17.83
CA CYS A 115 -6.38 1.85 18.51
C CYS A 115 -5.83 2.49 19.78
N GLY A 116 -6.03 3.81 19.98
CA GLY A 116 -5.36 4.57 21.06
C GLY A 116 -3.87 4.82 20.81
N GLU A 117 -3.30 4.32 19.71
CA GLU A 117 -1.89 4.43 19.36
C GLU A 117 -1.71 5.27 18.10
N LYS A 118 -0.65 6.13 18.08
CA LYS A 118 -0.38 6.99 16.94
C LYS A 118 0.48 6.26 15.91
N GLY A 119 -0.08 6.05 14.70
CA GLY A 119 0.68 5.55 13.55
C GLY A 119 1.03 4.06 13.58
N ALA A 120 0.52 3.30 14.54
CA ALA A 120 0.67 1.85 14.61
C ALA A 120 -0.68 1.19 14.91
N SER A 121 -0.88 -0.01 14.39
CA SER A 121 -2.10 -0.81 14.60
C SER A 121 -1.81 -2.09 15.39
N THR A 122 -0.92 -2.02 16.37
CA THR A 122 -0.47 -3.19 17.14
C THR A 122 -1.58 -3.84 17.95
N SER A 123 -2.57 -3.06 18.36
CA SER A 123 -3.75 -3.53 19.12
C SER A 123 -4.86 -4.15 18.26
N LEU A 124 -4.83 -3.95 16.92
CA LEU A 124 -5.82 -4.51 16.01
C LEU A 124 -5.25 -5.70 15.23
N PRO A 125 -5.78 -6.92 15.41
CA PRO A 125 -5.34 -8.10 14.68
C PRO A 125 -5.86 -8.06 13.24
N SER A 126 -5.16 -7.36 12.35
CA SER A 126 -5.45 -7.39 10.91
C SER A 126 -4.82 -8.62 10.27
N LEU A 127 -5.55 -9.25 9.35
CA LEU A 127 -5.04 -10.39 8.60
C LEU A 127 -4.09 -9.93 7.50
N VAL A 128 -3.03 -10.70 7.31
CA VAL A 128 -2.05 -10.50 6.23
C VAL A 128 -2.16 -11.65 5.25
N PHE A 129 -2.00 -11.37 3.95
CA PHE A 129 -1.97 -12.44 2.95
C PHE A 129 -0.84 -13.42 3.23
N PRO A 130 -1.08 -14.74 3.03
CA PRO A 130 -0.08 -15.76 3.31
C PRO A 130 1.16 -15.58 2.44
N ASN A 131 2.30 -15.85 3.03
CA ASN A 131 3.55 -15.92 2.28
C ASN A 131 3.57 -17.23 1.48
N ILE A 132 4.06 -17.17 0.26
CA ILE A 132 4.20 -18.34 -0.61
C ILE A 132 5.68 -18.66 -0.74
N ASP A 133 6.05 -19.87 -0.35
CA ASP A 133 7.37 -20.42 -0.62
C ASP A 133 7.38 -21.08 -1.99
N ILE A 134 8.29 -20.66 -2.86
CA ILE A 134 8.48 -21.30 -4.18
C ILE A 134 9.44 -22.47 -4.02
N PRO A 135 8.96 -23.72 -4.11
CA PRO A 135 9.77 -24.90 -3.79
C PRO A 135 11.03 -25.05 -4.66
N LEU A 136 10.98 -24.55 -5.89
CA LEU A 136 12.10 -24.65 -6.85
C LEU A 136 13.26 -23.68 -6.55
N ILE A 137 12.99 -22.56 -5.87
CA ILE A 137 13.96 -21.48 -5.63
C ILE A 137 14.47 -21.54 -4.18
N LYS A 138 13.71 -22.13 -3.27
CA LYS A 138 14.04 -22.22 -1.84
C LYS A 138 15.39 -22.90 -1.56
N ASP A 139 15.77 -23.86 -2.39
CA ASP A 139 16.98 -24.68 -2.21
C ASP A 139 18.26 -24.00 -2.71
N ILE A 140 18.14 -22.83 -3.36
CA ILE A 140 19.30 -22.07 -3.84
C ILE A 140 19.78 -21.14 -2.74
N PRO A 141 21.01 -21.29 -2.21
CA PRO A 141 21.54 -20.42 -1.17
C PRO A 141 21.58 -18.96 -1.68
N LEU A 142 21.19 -17.99 -0.84
CA LEU A 142 21.06 -16.55 -1.12
C LEU A 142 19.85 -16.19 -1.99
N VAL A 143 19.66 -16.80 -3.15
CA VAL A 143 18.55 -16.48 -4.08
C VAL A 143 17.20 -16.91 -3.48
N GLY A 144 17.16 -18.08 -2.84
CA GLY A 144 15.97 -18.57 -2.15
C GLY A 144 15.53 -17.67 -1.01
N GLN A 145 16.47 -17.13 -0.24
CA GLN A 145 16.19 -16.21 0.85
C GLN A 145 15.67 -14.84 0.37
N VAL A 146 16.04 -14.41 -0.83
CA VAL A 146 15.65 -13.11 -1.40
C VAL A 146 14.30 -13.19 -2.13
N LEU A 147 14.04 -14.27 -2.88
CA LEU A 147 12.89 -14.39 -3.78
C LEU A 147 11.76 -15.28 -3.24
N SER A 148 12.01 -16.12 -2.23
CA SER A 148 10.99 -16.98 -1.62
C SER A 148 10.48 -16.39 -0.30
N GLY A 149 9.27 -16.77 0.11
CA GLY A 149 8.68 -16.31 1.37
C GLY A 149 8.02 -14.94 1.31
N HIS A 150 7.81 -14.38 0.12
CA HIS A 150 7.05 -13.14 -0.05
C HIS A 150 5.54 -13.40 -0.10
N ASN A 151 4.79 -12.33 0.16
CA ASN A 151 3.34 -12.31 0.01
C ASN A 151 2.94 -12.51 -1.47
N ILE A 152 1.79 -13.15 -1.71
CA ILE A 152 1.24 -13.38 -3.05
C ILE A 152 1.16 -12.09 -3.89
N LEU A 153 0.80 -10.96 -3.25
CA LEU A 153 0.70 -9.66 -3.92
C LEU A 153 2.06 -9.15 -4.41
N THR A 154 3.16 -9.51 -3.75
CA THR A 154 4.50 -9.17 -4.20
C THR A 154 4.79 -9.83 -5.54
N TYR A 155 4.49 -11.12 -5.69
CA TYR A 155 4.71 -11.81 -6.97
C TYR A 155 3.85 -11.22 -8.10
N VAL A 156 2.58 -10.89 -7.80
CA VAL A 156 1.69 -10.24 -8.77
C VAL A 156 2.19 -8.85 -9.21
N ALA A 157 2.87 -8.11 -8.33
CA ALA A 157 3.42 -6.79 -8.66
C ALA A 157 4.62 -6.84 -9.61
N PHE A 158 5.35 -7.97 -9.64
CA PHE A 158 6.55 -8.14 -10.46
C PHE A 158 6.31 -8.93 -11.77
N ILE A 159 5.09 -9.44 -12.01
CA ILE A 159 4.64 -10.08 -13.26
C ILE A 159 3.94 -9.06 -14.16
#